data_c0d848a6640b9d8260098089dbf54c35
#
_entry.id   c0d848a6640b9d8260098089dbf54c35
#
_cell.length_a   1.000
_cell.length_b   1.000
_cell.length_c   1.000
_cell.angle_alpha   90.00
_cell.angle_beta   90.00
_cell.angle_gamma   90.00
#
_symmetry.space_group_name_H-M   'P 1'
#
loop_
_entity.id
_entity.type
_entity.pdbx_description
1 polymer ?
#
loop_
_entity_poly.entity_id
_entity_poly.type
_entity_poly.pdbx_seq_one_letter_code
_entity_poly.pdbx_strand_id
1 'polypeptide(L)'
;MIFYDFEVFKEDWLAVFIDVTKKKEYVIINNPDELKALYEANSKDIWVGYNNRHYDQYIMKGILLGMNPKRINDWIIVEKKEGWQFSSAFNKVPMINYDVMPNPPVGLKTLEGFLGSNIKETDVDFRINRKLTKEEIEMTVFYCRHDVEETIKVFLEKIDEFNAMHGIIQAFPDIVNLSDIGDSEARITAKVLGCSRRSFEDEFDFYFLPCLQLKKYKYVQDWFEQKRQEALSMDLAHMDKYSKRTWYKEQGLETVVAGIPHSFGFGGVHGATATPIHKTGQLLHVDVNNYYPSMLIAWGLVTRAATNDNYPLVYNTRKAMKEKQIAAK
;
A
#
# COMPACT_ATOMS: atom_id res chain seq x y z
N MET A 1 15.87 -14.12 -3.46
CA MET A 1 15.19 -13.33 -2.41
C MET A 1 15.97 -13.50 -1.12
N ILE A 2 16.33 -12.38 -0.48
CA ILE A 2 17.21 -12.37 0.70
C ILE A 2 16.49 -11.69 1.85
N PHE A 3 16.30 -12.41 2.94
CA PHE A 3 15.79 -11.88 4.20
C PHE A 3 16.95 -11.40 5.05
N TYR A 4 16.79 -10.27 5.75
CA TYR A 4 17.90 -9.68 6.47
C TYR A 4 17.47 -8.81 7.64
N ASP A 5 18.38 -8.68 8.60
CA ASP A 5 18.25 -7.83 9.76
C ASP A 5 19.63 -7.35 10.21
N PHE A 6 19.71 -6.17 10.85
CA PHE A 6 20.94 -5.52 11.30
C PHE A 6 20.88 -5.19 12.79
N GLU A 7 21.99 -5.49 13.49
CA GLU A 7 22.21 -5.09 14.86
C GLU A 7 23.39 -4.10 14.94
N VAL A 8 23.17 -2.94 15.52
CA VAL A 8 24.13 -1.84 15.54
C VAL A 8 24.46 -1.39 16.96
N PHE A 9 25.73 -1.56 17.34
CA PHE A 9 26.30 -1.11 18.59
C PHE A 9 27.21 0.10 18.36
N LYS A 10 27.83 0.61 19.45
CA LYS A 10 28.73 1.77 19.35
C LYS A 10 29.96 1.49 18.48
N GLU A 11 30.58 0.33 18.67
CA GLU A 11 31.85 -0.03 18.01
C GLU A 11 31.73 -1.25 17.08
N ASP A 12 30.57 -1.91 17.09
CA ASP A 12 30.33 -3.10 16.29
C ASP A 12 28.98 -3.01 15.56
N TRP A 13 28.90 -3.70 14.47
CA TRP A 13 27.65 -4.02 13.80
C TRP A 13 27.71 -5.45 13.30
N LEU A 14 26.57 -6.08 13.22
CA LEU A 14 26.43 -7.37 12.58
C LEU A 14 25.11 -7.45 11.83
N ALA A 15 25.06 -8.36 10.88
CA ALA A 15 23.84 -8.63 10.16
C ALA A 15 23.75 -10.12 9.80
N VAL A 16 22.53 -10.61 9.76
CA VAL A 16 22.22 -11.94 9.27
C VAL A 16 21.40 -11.84 7.99
N PHE A 17 21.78 -12.62 7.00
CA PHE A 17 21.11 -12.70 5.70
C PHE A 17 20.75 -14.15 5.42
N ILE A 18 19.52 -14.42 5.01
CA ILE A 18 19.06 -15.76 4.59
C ILE A 18 18.56 -15.67 3.15
N ASP A 19 19.33 -16.21 2.22
CA ASP A 19 18.91 -16.37 0.83
C ASP A 19 18.07 -17.65 0.72
N VAL A 20 16.75 -17.48 0.69
CA VAL A 20 15.80 -18.61 0.61
C VAL A 20 15.84 -19.31 -0.74
N THR A 21 16.28 -18.63 -1.79
CA THR A 21 16.41 -19.21 -3.14
C THR A 21 17.61 -20.14 -3.23
N LYS A 22 18.75 -19.70 -2.71
CA LYS A 22 19.99 -20.48 -2.69
C LYS A 22 20.12 -21.39 -1.47
N LYS A 23 19.18 -21.26 -0.48
CA LYS A 23 19.20 -21.95 0.82
C LYS A 23 20.54 -21.71 1.54
N LYS A 24 20.96 -20.46 1.59
CA LYS A 24 22.26 -20.08 2.15
C LYS A 24 22.11 -18.97 3.17
N GLU A 25 22.78 -19.11 4.30
CA GLU A 25 22.92 -18.09 5.33
C GLU A 25 24.27 -17.38 5.21
N TYR A 26 24.27 -16.10 5.50
CA TYR A 26 25.46 -15.28 5.66
C TYR A 26 25.37 -14.52 6.97
N VAL A 27 26.43 -14.56 7.76
CA VAL A 27 26.59 -13.78 8.98
C VAL A 27 27.77 -12.84 8.77
N ILE A 28 27.54 -11.55 8.74
CA ILE A 28 28.58 -10.56 8.48
C ILE A 28 28.74 -9.67 9.71
N ILE A 29 29.97 -9.60 10.20
CA ILE A 29 30.33 -8.86 11.42
C ILE A 29 31.44 -7.89 11.08
N ASN A 30 31.20 -6.58 11.18
CA ASN A 30 32.19 -5.51 10.95
C ASN A 30 32.97 -5.63 9.64
N ASN A 31 32.43 -6.30 8.64
CA ASN A 31 33.10 -6.54 7.36
C ASN A 31 32.35 -5.90 6.18
N PRO A 32 32.59 -4.61 5.89
CA PRO A 32 31.92 -3.91 4.81
C PRO A 32 32.26 -4.47 3.42
N ASP A 33 33.43 -5.07 3.22
CA ASP A 33 33.81 -5.66 1.92
C ASP A 33 33.01 -6.92 1.62
N GLU A 34 32.78 -7.77 2.63
CA GLU A 34 31.91 -8.94 2.50
C GLU A 34 30.45 -8.54 2.25
N LEU A 35 29.95 -7.52 2.97
CA LEU A 35 28.62 -6.96 2.73
C LEU A 35 28.49 -6.43 1.30
N LYS A 36 29.50 -5.73 0.81
CA LYS A 36 29.53 -5.20 -0.55
C LYS A 36 29.51 -6.34 -1.59
N ALA A 37 30.32 -7.37 -1.41
CA ALA A 37 30.32 -8.53 -2.28
C ALA A 37 28.97 -9.24 -2.32
N LEU A 38 28.32 -9.42 -1.15
CA LEU A 38 26.96 -9.97 -1.06
C LEU A 38 25.94 -9.10 -1.80
N TYR A 39 25.99 -7.80 -1.60
CA TYR A 39 25.08 -6.86 -2.27
C TYR A 39 25.27 -6.87 -3.79
N GLU A 40 26.50 -6.78 -4.28
CA GLU A 40 26.79 -6.75 -5.71
C GLU A 40 26.37 -8.05 -6.41
N ALA A 41 26.57 -9.20 -5.77
CA ALA A 41 26.15 -10.50 -6.29
C ALA A 41 24.62 -10.68 -6.34
N ASN A 42 23.86 -9.89 -5.58
CA ASN A 42 22.41 -10.02 -5.41
C ASN A 42 21.66 -8.69 -5.62
N SER A 43 22.26 -7.75 -6.37
CA SER A 43 21.71 -6.40 -6.56
C SER A 43 20.35 -6.36 -7.27
N LYS A 44 19.98 -7.45 -7.97
CA LYS A 44 18.69 -7.62 -8.66
C LYS A 44 17.69 -8.46 -7.87
N ASP A 45 18.09 -8.99 -6.72
CA ASP A 45 17.22 -9.76 -5.85
C ASP A 45 16.34 -8.85 -5.00
N ILE A 46 15.21 -9.39 -4.53
CA ILE A 46 14.36 -8.72 -3.57
C ILE A 46 14.95 -8.92 -2.18
N TRP A 47 15.20 -7.83 -1.49
CA TRP A 47 15.66 -7.77 -0.11
C TRP A 47 14.46 -7.59 0.81
N VAL A 48 14.25 -8.47 1.76
CA VAL A 48 13.06 -8.52 2.62
C VAL A 48 13.48 -8.37 4.07
N GLY A 49 12.79 -7.52 4.81
CA GLY A 49 13.01 -7.37 6.24
C GLY A 49 11.76 -6.86 6.95
N TYR A 50 11.86 -6.75 8.26
CA TYR A 50 10.80 -6.21 9.11
C TYR A 50 11.13 -4.77 9.51
N ASN A 51 10.28 -3.82 9.17
CA ASN A 51 10.53 -2.38 9.34
C ASN A 51 11.81 -1.90 8.61
N ASN A 52 12.31 -2.68 7.69
CA ASN A 52 13.57 -2.43 7.00
C ASN A 52 13.51 -1.18 6.10
N ARG A 53 12.31 -0.76 5.68
CA ARG A 53 12.07 0.48 4.94
C ARG A 53 12.45 1.70 5.75
N HIS A 54 12.30 1.65 7.07
CA HIS A 54 12.56 2.77 7.96
C HIS A 54 13.93 2.68 8.67
N TYR A 55 14.57 1.51 8.69
CA TYR A 55 15.81 1.31 9.42
C TYR A 55 16.89 0.56 8.63
N ASP A 56 16.80 -0.76 8.49
CA ASP A 56 17.89 -1.63 8.02
C ASP A 56 18.45 -1.26 6.65
N GLN A 57 17.59 -0.87 5.71
CA GLN A 57 18.05 -0.42 4.40
C GLN A 57 19.02 0.76 4.49
N TYR A 58 18.86 1.66 5.45
CA TYR A 58 19.73 2.82 5.62
C TYR A 58 21.03 2.47 6.31
N ILE A 59 21.00 1.52 7.26
CA ILE A 59 22.21 0.94 7.85
C ILE A 59 23.03 0.27 6.76
N MET A 60 22.43 -0.63 5.97
CA MET A 60 23.08 -1.33 4.86
C MET A 60 23.67 -0.34 3.84
N LYS A 61 22.86 0.58 3.33
CA LYS A 61 23.31 1.60 2.36
C LYS A 61 24.44 2.47 2.92
N GLY A 62 24.37 2.81 4.19
CA GLY A 62 25.41 3.58 4.85
C GLY A 62 26.74 2.84 4.91
N ILE A 63 26.74 1.59 5.31
CA ILE A 63 27.96 0.75 5.33
C ILE A 63 28.56 0.62 3.95
N LEU A 64 27.73 0.34 2.92
CA LEU A 64 28.16 0.25 1.52
C LEU A 64 28.76 1.56 0.97
N LEU A 65 28.40 2.69 1.55
CA LEU A 65 28.93 4.02 1.21
C LEU A 65 30.09 4.45 2.12
N GLY A 66 30.57 3.59 3.01
CA GLY A 66 31.65 3.90 3.95
C GLY A 66 31.25 4.83 5.10
N MET A 67 29.95 4.94 5.38
CA MET A 67 29.44 5.75 6.48
C MET A 67 29.45 4.94 7.79
N ASN A 68 29.52 5.61 8.92
CA ASN A 68 29.43 4.96 10.23
C ASN A 68 27.99 4.55 10.54
N PRO A 69 27.67 3.23 10.70
CA PRO A 69 26.34 2.75 10.94
C PRO A 69 25.73 3.24 12.26
N LYS A 70 26.56 3.44 13.29
CA LYS A 70 26.08 3.97 14.59
C LYS A 70 25.52 5.38 14.47
N ARG A 71 26.12 6.24 13.65
CA ARG A 71 25.57 7.59 13.41
C ARG A 71 24.22 7.55 12.73
N ILE A 72 24.00 6.60 11.79
CA ILE A 72 22.72 6.41 11.11
C ILE A 72 21.70 5.87 12.11
N ASN A 73 22.09 4.86 12.91
CA ASN A 73 21.25 4.34 13.99
C ASN A 73 20.81 5.46 14.93
N ASP A 74 21.73 6.29 15.43
CA ASP A 74 21.39 7.35 16.37
C ASP A 74 20.47 8.40 15.76
N TRP A 75 20.67 8.73 14.48
CA TRP A 75 19.77 9.59 13.71
C TRP A 75 18.31 9.07 13.69
N ILE A 76 18.15 7.77 13.44
CA ILE A 76 16.83 7.16 13.32
C ILE A 76 16.22 6.87 14.68
N ILE A 77 16.97 6.20 15.57
CA ILE A 77 16.43 5.65 16.82
C ILE A 77 16.44 6.70 17.95
N VAL A 78 17.51 7.48 18.08
CA VAL A 78 17.67 8.45 19.17
C VAL A 78 17.05 9.79 18.81
N GLU A 79 17.40 10.34 17.63
CA GLU A 79 16.89 11.64 17.18
C GLU A 79 15.50 11.56 16.54
N LYS A 80 14.95 10.35 16.35
CA LYS A 80 13.61 10.10 15.77
C LYS A 80 13.39 10.74 14.40
N LYS A 81 14.44 10.78 13.58
CA LYS A 81 14.40 11.33 12.23
C LYS A 81 14.28 10.23 11.19
N GLU A 82 13.73 10.59 10.04
CA GLU A 82 13.59 9.68 8.91
C GLU A 82 14.98 9.32 8.32
N GLY A 83 15.23 8.03 8.08
CA GLY A 83 16.53 7.54 7.60
C GLY A 83 16.97 8.18 6.27
N TRP A 84 16.02 8.43 5.35
CA TRP A 84 16.31 9.07 4.06
C TRP A 84 16.84 10.51 4.18
N GLN A 85 16.56 11.20 5.28
CA GLN A 85 17.03 12.57 5.53
C GLN A 85 18.50 12.62 5.94
N PHE A 86 19.09 11.48 6.35
CA PHE A 86 20.49 11.42 6.78
C PHE A 86 21.45 11.75 5.65
N SER A 87 21.22 11.20 4.45
CA SER A 87 22.08 11.47 3.29
C SER A 87 21.37 11.20 1.96
N SER A 88 21.48 12.14 1.03
CA SER A 88 21.04 11.94 -0.35
C SER A 88 21.88 10.90 -1.12
N ALA A 89 23.07 10.56 -0.61
CA ALA A 89 23.93 9.54 -1.19
C ALA A 89 23.31 8.13 -1.17
N PHE A 90 22.33 7.87 -0.30
CA PHE A 90 21.60 6.60 -0.27
C PHE A 90 20.95 6.24 -1.60
N ASN A 91 20.62 7.24 -2.42
CA ASN A 91 20.08 7.02 -3.77
C ASN A 91 21.09 6.37 -4.74
N LYS A 92 22.39 6.37 -4.41
CA LYS A 92 23.43 5.70 -5.20
C LYS A 92 23.49 4.19 -4.96
N VAL A 93 22.78 3.69 -3.96
CA VAL A 93 22.70 2.26 -3.63
C VAL A 93 21.23 1.81 -3.85
N PRO A 94 20.86 1.45 -5.09
CA PRO A 94 19.51 0.97 -5.38
C PRO A 94 19.27 -0.40 -4.73
N MET A 95 18.11 -0.58 -4.14
CA MET A 95 17.67 -1.86 -3.57
C MET A 95 16.22 -2.11 -3.96
N ILE A 96 15.93 -3.34 -4.36
CA ILE A 96 14.56 -3.82 -4.49
C ILE A 96 14.14 -4.31 -3.11
N ASN A 97 13.55 -3.43 -2.33
CA ASN A 97 13.30 -3.65 -0.90
C ASN A 97 11.81 -3.88 -0.63
N TYR A 98 11.49 -4.96 0.07
CA TYR A 98 10.14 -5.30 0.51
C TYR A 98 10.08 -5.37 2.02
N ASP A 99 9.15 -4.63 2.61
CA ASP A 99 8.94 -4.56 4.06
C ASP A 99 7.68 -5.35 4.43
N VAL A 100 7.82 -6.31 5.33
CA VAL A 100 6.69 -7.15 5.76
C VAL A 100 5.93 -6.60 6.96
N MET A 101 6.37 -5.46 7.51
CA MET A 101 5.66 -4.82 8.62
C MET A 101 4.24 -4.42 8.20
N PRO A 102 3.20 -4.77 8.98
CA PRO A 102 1.82 -4.42 8.64
C PRO A 102 1.55 -2.92 8.74
N ASN A 103 0.48 -2.49 8.09
CA ASN A 103 -0.08 -1.16 8.29
C ASN A 103 -1.51 -1.29 8.88
N PRO A 104 -1.78 -0.80 10.10
CA PRO A 104 -0.90 -0.02 10.97
C PRO A 104 0.30 -0.83 11.50
N PRO A 105 1.42 -0.14 11.87
CA PRO A 105 2.64 -0.79 12.33
C PRO A 105 2.41 -1.59 13.63
N VAL A 106 2.95 -2.80 13.67
CA VAL A 106 2.96 -3.68 14.86
C VAL A 106 4.40 -4.15 15.06
N GLY A 107 4.87 -4.26 16.28
CA GLY A 107 6.23 -4.78 16.56
C GLY A 107 6.36 -6.26 16.21
N LEU A 108 7.53 -6.71 15.72
CA LEU A 108 7.77 -8.11 15.35
C LEU A 108 7.47 -9.06 16.53
N LYS A 109 7.91 -8.73 17.74
CA LYS A 109 7.65 -9.51 18.96
C LYS A 109 6.15 -9.68 19.27
N THR A 110 5.34 -8.69 18.93
CA THR A 110 3.89 -8.79 19.08
C THR A 110 3.30 -9.77 18.07
N LEU A 111 3.80 -9.77 16.82
CA LEU A 111 3.38 -10.75 15.81
C LEU A 111 3.85 -12.14 16.15
N GLU A 112 5.08 -12.32 16.65
CA GLU A 112 5.58 -13.60 17.16
C GLU A 112 4.59 -14.20 18.20
N GLY A 113 4.13 -13.37 19.14
CA GLY A 113 3.12 -13.78 20.12
C GLY A 113 1.80 -14.23 19.49
N PHE A 114 1.31 -13.53 18.48
CA PHE A 114 0.09 -13.91 17.75
C PHE A 114 0.27 -15.18 16.92
N LEU A 115 1.46 -15.41 16.37
CA LEU A 115 1.78 -16.61 15.60
C LEU A 115 2.12 -17.82 16.47
N GLY A 116 2.14 -17.66 17.80
CA GLY A 116 2.50 -18.71 18.75
C GLY A 116 3.98 -19.09 18.74
N SER A 117 4.84 -18.21 18.24
CA SER A 117 6.30 -18.36 18.27
C SER A 117 6.84 -18.10 19.68
N ASN A 118 7.97 -18.71 20.02
CA ASN A 118 8.69 -18.42 21.25
C ASN A 118 9.39 -17.07 21.11
N ILE A 119 8.88 -16.05 21.78
CA ILE A 119 9.49 -14.73 21.81
C ILE A 119 10.88 -14.85 22.45
N LYS A 120 11.89 -14.36 21.75
CA LYS A 120 13.25 -14.28 22.24
C LYS A 120 13.70 -12.83 22.24
N GLU A 121 14.34 -12.42 23.32
CA GLU A 121 14.97 -11.13 23.46
C GLU A 121 16.46 -11.33 23.74
N THR A 122 17.28 -10.36 23.32
CA THR A 122 18.69 -10.42 23.62
C THR A 122 18.97 -9.86 25.02
N ASP A 123 19.84 -10.54 25.78
CA ASP A 123 20.38 -10.02 27.04
C ASP A 123 21.52 -9.01 26.82
N VAL A 124 21.94 -8.79 25.58
CA VAL A 124 23.04 -7.88 25.23
C VAL A 124 22.53 -6.43 25.19
N ASP A 125 23.05 -5.57 26.07
CA ASP A 125 22.63 -4.17 26.14
C ASP A 125 23.17 -3.37 24.94
N PHE A 126 22.30 -2.85 24.09
CA PHE A 126 22.65 -1.98 22.95
C PHE A 126 23.38 -0.67 23.32
N ARG A 127 23.42 -0.33 24.59
CA ARG A 127 24.17 0.85 25.12
C ARG A 127 25.63 0.55 25.44
N ILE A 128 26.09 -0.67 25.21
CA ILE A 128 27.50 -1.05 25.36
C ILE A 128 28.37 -0.05 24.59
N ASN A 129 29.37 0.53 25.30
CA ASN A 129 30.24 1.57 24.75
C ASN A 129 31.67 1.10 24.45
N ARG A 130 31.88 -0.19 24.37
CA ARG A 130 33.10 -0.92 23.98
C ARG A 130 32.79 -1.92 22.88
N LYS A 131 33.82 -2.56 22.35
CA LYS A 131 33.63 -3.73 21.49
C LYS A 131 32.95 -4.86 22.26
N LEU A 132 32.11 -5.59 21.54
CA LEU A 132 31.44 -6.78 22.04
C LEU A 132 32.46 -7.89 22.33
N THR A 133 32.22 -8.67 23.37
CA THR A 133 32.95 -9.92 23.59
C THR A 133 32.50 -10.98 22.56
N LYS A 134 33.24 -12.07 22.48
CA LYS A 134 32.90 -13.15 21.60
C LYS A 134 31.53 -13.74 21.92
N GLU A 135 31.26 -13.92 23.21
CA GLU A 135 30.00 -14.44 23.72
C GLU A 135 28.82 -13.50 23.41
N GLU A 136 29.02 -12.19 23.57
CA GLU A 136 28.02 -11.18 23.21
C GLU A 136 27.73 -11.18 21.70
N ILE A 137 28.75 -11.34 20.87
CA ILE A 137 28.58 -11.50 19.40
C ILE A 137 27.78 -12.76 19.10
N GLU A 138 28.12 -13.92 19.68
CA GLU A 138 27.41 -15.17 19.45
C GLU A 138 25.93 -15.07 19.86
N MET A 139 25.63 -14.45 21.00
CA MET A 139 24.26 -14.21 21.45
C MET A 139 23.51 -13.26 20.51
N THR A 140 24.15 -12.18 20.07
CA THR A 140 23.52 -11.20 19.17
C THR A 140 23.26 -11.81 17.80
N VAL A 141 24.18 -12.62 17.26
CA VAL A 141 23.98 -13.36 16.00
C VAL A 141 22.81 -14.34 16.13
N PHE A 142 22.72 -15.06 17.25
CA PHE A 142 21.60 -15.97 17.49
C PHE A 142 20.27 -15.24 17.51
N TYR A 143 20.20 -14.08 18.15
CA TYR A 143 19.03 -13.24 18.24
C TYR A 143 18.64 -12.64 16.88
N CYS A 144 19.57 -11.99 16.18
CA CYS A 144 19.38 -11.44 14.84
C CYS A 144 18.90 -12.51 13.84
N ARG A 145 19.47 -13.72 13.91
CA ARG A 145 19.01 -14.87 13.11
C ARG A 145 17.56 -15.23 13.42
N HIS A 146 17.19 -15.27 14.69
CA HIS A 146 15.81 -15.53 15.08
C HIS A 146 14.86 -14.48 14.49
N ASP A 147 15.20 -13.20 14.53
CA ASP A 147 14.37 -12.14 13.97
C ASP A 147 14.22 -12.26 12.44
N VAL A 148 15.27 -12.68 11.73
CA VAL A 148 15.18 -13.00 10.30
C VAL A 148 14.28 -14.21 10.03
N GLU A 149 14.37 -15.27 10.83
CA GLU A 149 13.50 -16.46 10.71
C GLU A 149 12.04 -16.13 10.99
N GLU A 150 11.75 -15.30 11.99
CA GLU A 150 10.39 -14.82 12.28
C GLU A 150 9.88 -13.88 11.16
N THR A 151 10.74 -13.04 10.59
CA THR A 151 10.42 -12.25 9.41
C THR A 151 10.01 -13.12 8.22
N ILE A 152 10.68 -14.25 8.00
CA ILE A 152 10.28 -15.23 6.97
C ILE A 152 8.89 -15.80 7.27
N LYS A 153 8.57 -16.13 8.52
CA LYS A 153 7.23 -16.63 8.89
C LYS A 153 6.16 -15.59 8.64
N VAL A 154 6.38 -14.34 9.05
CA VAL A 154 5.45 -13.24 8.79
C VAL A 154 5.26 -13.03 7.28
N PHE A 155 6.33 -13.12 6.49
CA PHE A 155 6.23 -13.04 5.03
C PHE A 155 5.36 -14.16 4.45
N LEU A 156 5.51 -15.40 4.92
CA LEU A 156 4.73 -16.54 4.45
C LEU A 156 3.25 -16.41 4.81
N GLU A 157 2.92 -15.89 6.00
CA GLU A 157 1.53 -15.57 6.38
C GLU A 157 0.92 -14.48 5.48
N LYS A 158 1.73 -13.60 4.93
CA LYS A 158 1.32 -12.50 4.04
C LYS A 158 1.67 -12.75 2.56
N ILE A 159 1.96 -13.98 2.20
CA ILE A 159 2.41 -14.33 0.84
C ILE A 159 1.40 -13.90 -0.25
N ASP A 160 0.11 -13.89 0.07
CA ASP A 160 -0.93 -13.48 -0.87
C ASP A 160 -0.86 -11.99 -1.19
N GLU A 161 -0.50 -11.13 -0.22
CA GLU A 161 -0.29 -9.70 -0.43
C GLU A 161 0.91 -9.49 -1.38
N PHE A 162 2.03 -10.17 -1.13
CA PHE A 162 3.20 -10.13 -2.00
C PHE A 162 2.87 -10.62 -3.43
N ASN A 163 2.18 -11.75 -3.54
CA ASN A 163 1.79 -12.33 -4.83
C ASN A 163 0.85 -11.41 -5.61
N ALA A 164 -0.08 -10.73 -4.93
CA ALA A 164 -0.96 -9.75 -5.56
C ALA A 164 -0.17 -8.57 -6.15
N MET A 165 0.78 -8.01 -5.39
CA MET A 165 1.64 -6.92 -5.86
C MET A 165 2.54 -7.35 -7.02
N HIS A 166 3.16 -8.52 -6.91
CA HIS A 166 3.98 -9.11 -7.98
C HIS A 166 3.14 -9.37 -9.23
N GLY A 167 1.91 -9.88 -9.07
CA GLY A 167 0.96 -10.08 -10.16
C GLY A 167 0.59 -8.78 -10.89
N ILE A 168 0.41 -7.67 -10.18
CA ILE A 168 0.17 -6.36 -10.79
C ILE A 168 1.40 -5.93 -11.61
N ILE A 169 2.61 -6.09 -11.07
CA ILE A 169 3.85 -5.76 -11.78
C ILE A 169 3.99 -6.57 -13.06
N GLN A 170 3.67 -7.86 -13.02
CA GLN A 170 3.70 -8.73 -14.20
C GLN A 170 2.61 -8.39 -15.24
N ALA A 171 1.45 -7.89 -14.78
CA ALA A 171 0.34 -7.54 -15.66
C ALA A 171 0.57 -6.21 -16.41
N PHE A 172 1.39 -5.31 -15.85
CA PHE A 172 1.63 -3.97 -16.40
C PHE A 172 3.13 -3.64 -16.51
N PRO A 173 3.95 -4.47 -17.20
CA PRO A 173 5.41 -4.36 -17.22
C PRO A 173 5.93 -3.07 -17.87
N ASP A 174 5.13 -2.43 -18.72
CA ASP A 174 5.47 -1.17 -19.38
C ASP A 174 5.26 0.06 -18.47
N ILE A 175 4.58 -0.11 -17.33
CA ILE A 175 4.22 0.99 -16.43
C ILE A 175 4.92 0.85 -15.08
N VAL A 176 5.00 -0.36 -14.55
CA VAL A 176 5.61 -0.68 -13.25
C VAL A 176 6.62 -1.81 -13.41
N ASN A 177 7.61 -1.84 -12.55
CA ASN A 177 8.67 -2.84 -12.58
C ASN A 177 8.97 -3.40 -11.19
N LEU A 178 9.87 -4.37 -11.10
CA LEU A 178 10.15 -5.07 -9.85
C LEU A 178 10.66 -4.14 -8.72
N SER A 179 11.29 -3.01 -9.04
CA SER A 179 11.70 -2.04 -8.01
C SER A 179 10.53 -1.38 -7.29
N ASP A 180 9.33 -1.46 -7.87
CA ASP A 180 8.11 -0.91 -7.28
C ASP A 180 7.45 -1.87 -6.27
N ILE A 181 7.98 -3.11 -6.10
CA ILE A 181 7.41 -4.14 -5.20
C ILE A 181 7.29 -3.64 -3.74
N GLY A 182 8.17 -2.75 -3.35
CA GLY A 182 8.15 -2.12 -2.03
C GLY A 182 7.21 -0.92 -1.90
N ASP A 183 6.55 -0.48 -2.96
CA ASP A 183 5.57 0.61 -2.89
C ASP A 183 4.26 0.12 -2.21
N SER A 184 3.49 1.06 -1.67
CA SER A 184 2.16 0.73 -1.17
C SER A 184 1.23 0.38 -2.34
N GLU A 185 0.21 -0.45 -2.07
CA GLU A 185 -0.84 -0.79 -3.04
C GLU A 185 -1.44 0.46 -3.69
N ALA A 186 -1.74 1.49 -2.90
CA ALA A 186 -2.27 2.75 -3.39
C ALA A 186 -1.31 3.44 -4.37
N ARG A 187 0.00 3.39 -4.12
CA ARG A 187 1.00 4.01 -4.99
C ARG A 187 1.17 3.24 -6.31
N ILE A 188 1.21 1.92 -6.27
CA ILE A 188 1.25 1.09 -7.48
C ILE A 188 -0.02 1.29 -8.30
N THR A 189 -1.20 1.27 -7.67
CA THR A 189 -2.47 1.53 -8.33
C THR A 189 -2.49 2.91 -9.00
N ALA A 190 -1.99 3.93 -8.31
CA ALA A 190 -1.87 5.26 -8.87
C ALA A 190 -0.96 5.32 -10.10
N LYS A 191 0.20 4.62 -10.07
CA LYS A 191 1.10 4.50 -11.23
C LYS A 191 0.40 3.81 -12.41
N VAL A 192 -0.22 2.66 -12.17
CA VAL A 192 -0.89 1.86 -13.21
C VAL A 192 -2.03 2.65 -13.83
N LEU A 193 -2.80 3.41 -13.05
CA LEU A 193 -3.89 4.27 -13.55
C LEU A 193 -3.39 5.59 -14.17
N GLY A 194 -2.09 5.88 -14.12
CA GLY A 194 -1.56 7.16 -14.58
C GLY A 194 -2.05 8.35 -13.76
N CYS A 195 -2.29 8.13 -12.45
CA CYS A 195 -2.85 9.15 -11.57
C CYS A 195 -1.87 10.31 -11.37
N SER A 196 -2.40 11.53 -11.45
CA SER A 196 -1.69 12.75 -11.07
C SER A 196 -2.35 13.36 -9.83
N ARG A 197 -1.52 13.92 -8.95
CA ARG A 197 -2.02 14.69 -7.81
C ARG A 197 -2.59 16.00 -8.35
N ARG A 198 -3.88 16.24 -8.13
CA ARG A 198 -4.54 17.49 -8.50
C ARG A 198 -5.02 18.22 -7.25
N SER A 199 -5.15 19.55 -7.34
CA SER A 199 -5.88 20.31 -6.35
C SER A 199 -7.37 19.99 -6.49
N PHE A 200 -8.09 19.97 -5.38
CA PHE A 200 -9.55 19.71 -5.38
C PHE A 200 -10.38 20.99 -5.38
N GLU A 201 -9.85 22.07 -5.93
CA GLU A 201 -10.56 23.35 -6.03
C GLU A 201 -11.85 23.24 -6.82
N ASP A 202 -11.93 22.23 -7.70
CA ASP A 202 -13.08 21.92 -8.56
C ASP A 202 -13.92 20.72 -8.08
N GLU A 203 -13.85 20.32 -6.80
CA GLU A 203 -14.53 19.12 -6.25
C GLU A 203 -16.05 19.15 -6.54
N PHE A 204 -16.66 20.33 -6.56
CA PHE A 204 -18.08 20.52 -6.84
C PHE A 204 -18.36 21.04 -8.25
N ASP A 205 -17.35 21.12 -9.12
CA ASP A 205 -17.53 21.51 -10.50
C ASP A 205 -17.93 20.30 -11.37
N PHE A 206 -19.14 19.82 -11.15
CA PHE A 206 -19.74 18.77 -11.96
C PHE A 206 -20.78 19.36 -12.93
N TYR A 207 -21.03 18.65 -14.00
CA TYR A 207 -22.07 18.97 -14.97
C TYR A 207 -22.92 17.75 -15.27
N PHE A 208 -24.16 17.99 -15.69
CA PHE A 208 -25.01 16.93 -16.18
C PHE A 208 -24.72 16.64 -17.65
N LEU A 209 -24.70 15.35 -18.02
CA LEU A 209 -24.46 14.96 -19.40
C LEU A 209 -25.58 15.55 -20.30
N PRO A 210 -25.24 16.11 -21.47
CA PRO A 210 -26.23 16.70 -22.37
C PRO A 210 -27.30 15.71 -22.84
N CYS A 211 -27.02 14.41 -22.87
CA CYS A 211 -27.97 13.36 -23.19
C CYS A 211 -28.99 13.07 -22.07
N LEU A 212 -28.72 13.57 -20.83
CA LEU A 212 -29.64 13.40 -19.71
C LEU A 212 -30.80 14.39 -19.81
N GLN A 213 -31.94 13.91 -20.28
CA GLN A 213 -33.16 14.71 -20.45
C GLN A 213 -34.24 14.22 -19.47
N LEU A 214 -34.23 14.77 -18.27
CA LEU A 214 -35.21 14.48 -17.23
C LEU A 214 -36.46 15.35 -17.41
N LYS A 215 -37.58 14.75 -17.75
CA LYS A 215 -38.89 15.43 -17.83
C LYS A 215 -39.62 15.39 -16.50
N LYS A 216 -40.12 14.19 -16.15
CA LYS A 216 -40.90 13.95 -14.94
C LYS A 216 -40.10 14.17 -13.65
N TYR A 217 -38.83 13.84 -13.65
CA TYR A 217 -37.95 13.88 -12.47
C TYR A 217 -36.91 15.00 -12.53
N LYS A 218 -37.20 16.08 -13.25
CA LYS A 218 -36.31 17.24 -13.39
C LYS A 218 -35.94 17.86 -12.02
N TYR A 219 -36.86 17.83 -11.05
CA TYR A 219 -36.64 18.33 -9.71
C TYR A 219 -35.48 17.64 -8.96
N VAL A 220 -35.15 16.39 -9.33
CA VAL A 220 -33.95 15.69 -8.79
C VAL A 220 -32.68 16.34 -9.29
N GLN A 221 -32.62 16.66 -10.61
CA GLN A 221 -31.53 17.39 -11.21
C GLN A 221 -31.38 18.78 -10.60
N ASP A 222 -32.51 19.51 -10.43
CA ASP A 222 -32.54 20.85 -9.86
C ASP A 222 -32.03 20.82 -8.39
N TRP A 223 -32.37 19.76 -7.63
CA TRP A 223 -31.85 19.57 -6.28
C TRP A 223 -30.31 19.41 -6.25
N PHE A 224 -29.73 18.59 -7.13
CA PHE A 224 -28.27 18.45 -7.21
C PHE A 224 -27.61 19.80 -7.60
N GLU A 225 -28.18 20.54 -8.55
CA GLU A 225 -27.65 21.84 -8.93
C GLU A 225 -27.73 22.85 -7.78
N GLN A 226 -28.83 22.87 -7.04
CA GLN A 226 -28.93 23.69 -5.84
C GLN A 226 -27.85 23.33 -4.82
N LYS A 227 -27.64 22.03 -4.55
CA LYS A 227 -26.61 21.57 -3.60
C LYS A 227 -25.19 21.89 -4.07
N ARG A 228 -24.96 21.86 -5.38
CA ARG A 228 -23.70 22.35 -5.99
C ARG A 228 -23.48 23.83 -5.66
N GLN A 229 -24.47 24.66 -5.87
CA GLN A 229 -24.37 26.10 -5.57
C GLN A 229 -24.16 26.36 -4.07
N GLU A 230 -24.84 25.63 -3.20
CA GLU A 230 -24.62 25.71 -1.76
C GLU A 230 -23.17 25.37 -1.40
N ALA A 231 -22.64 24.23 -1.90
CA ALA A 231 -21.27 23.80 -1.64
C ALA A 231 -20.22 24.84 -2.11
N LEU A 232 -20.42 25.41 -3.30
CA LEU A 232 -19.54 26.45 -3.84
C LEU A 232 -19.61 27.74 -3.00
N SER A 233 -20.81 28.17 -2.59
CA SER A 233 -20.99 29.38 -1.78
C SER A 233 -20.36 29.28 -0.38
N MET A 234 -20.29 28.07 0.16
CA MET A 234 -19.65 27.77 1.45
C MET A 234 -18.14 27.50 1.33
N ASP A 235 -17.59 27.48 0.13
CA ASP A 235 -16.22 27.06 -0.13
C ASP A 235 -15.88 25.67 0.45
N LEU A 236 -16.83 24.75 0.31
CA LEU A 236 -16.77 23.42 0.95
C LEU A 236 -15.52 22.64 0.50
N ALA A 237 -15.03 22.88 -0.71
CA ALA A 237 -13.83 22.24 -1.24
C ALA A 237 -12.58 22.48 -0.36
N HIS A 238 -12.47 23.63 0.27
CA HIS A 238 -11.34 24.00 1.14
C HIS A 238 -11.58 23.75 2.63
N MET A 239 -12.77 23.28 3.01
CA MET A 239 -13.04 22.89 4.39
C MET A 239 -12.26 21.63 4.80
N ASP A 240 -12.11 21.45 6.12
CA ASP A 240 -11.48 20.25 6.68
C ASP A 240 -12.32 18.98 6.38
N LYS A 241 -11.66 17.82 6.47
CA LYS A 241 -12.26 16.52 6.16
C LYS A 241 -13.51 16.20 7.00
N TYR A 242 -13.54 16.64 8.24
CA TYR A 242 -14.68 16.38 9.14
C TYR A 242 -15.90 17.18 8.72
N SER A 243 -15.74 18.47 8.46
CA SER A 243 -16.79 19.38 7.98
C SER A 243 -17.36 18.91 6.65
N LYS A 244 -16.52 18.56 5.67
CA LYS A 244 -16.95 17.96 4.40
C LYS A 244 -17.80 16.71 4.62
N ARG A 245 -17.33 15.77 5.45
CA ARG A 245 -18.03 14.52 5.72
C ARG A 245 -19.38 14.73 6.39
N THR A 246 -19.47 15.70 7.29
CA THR A 246 -20.72 16.06 7.96
C THR A 246 -21.71 16.60 6.95
N TRP A 247 -21.28 17.56 6.11
CA TRP A 247 -22.14 18.13 5.08
C TRP A 247 -22.66 17.03 4.13
N TYR A 248 -21.80 16.14 3.60
CA TYR A 248 -22.25 15.05 2.73
C TYR A 248 -23.27 14.13 3.34
N LYS A 249 -23.17 13.82 4.63
CA LYS A 249 -24.12 12.95 5.35
C LYS A 249 -25.48 13.59 5.55
N GLU A 250 -25.53 14.90 5.64
CA GLU A 250 -26.76 15.66 5.85
C GLU A 250 -27.54 15.90 4.55
N GLN A 251 -26.90 15.65 3.39
CA GLN A 251 -27.58 15.84 2.10
C GLN A 251 -28.31 14.57 1.67
N GLY A 252 -29.62 14.70 1.48
CA GLY A 252 -30.47 13.63 0.97
C GLY A 252 -31.77 14.19 0.41
N LEU A 253 -32.21 13.65 -0.73
CA LEU A 253 -33.52 13.92 -1.30
C LEU A 253 -34.35 12.64 -1.29
N GLU A 254 -35.35 12.62 -0.42
CA GLU A 254 -36.32 11.55 -0.37
C GLU A 254 -37.46 11.83 -1.35
N THR A 255 -37.76 10.87 -2.23
CA THR A 255 -38.84 11.03 -3.21
C THR A 255 -39.35 9.69 -3.68
N VAL A 256 -40.42 9.70 -4.48
CA VAL A 256 -40.99 8.49 -5.08
C VAL A 256 -40.75 8.47 -6.57
N VAL A 257 -40.04 7.44 -7.04
CA VAL A 257 -39.78 7.20 -8.46
C VAL A 257 -40.48 5.92 -8.87
N ALA A 258 -41.36 6.01 -9.87
CA ALA A 258 -42.16 4.87 -10.36
C ALA A 258 -42.94 4.08 -9.27
N GLY A 259 -43.39 4.76 -8.23
CA GLY A 259 -44.10 4.13 -7.13
C GLY A 259 -43.23 3.54 -6.02
N ILE A 260 -41.90 3.63 -6.14
CA ILE A 260 -40.94 3.13 -5.17
C ILE A 260 -40.29 4.31 -4.43
N PRO A 261 -40.23 4.31 -3.10
CA PRO A 261 -39.47 5.30 -2.33
C PRO A 261 -37.96 5.23 -2.72
N HIS A 262 -37.37 6.39 -2.94
CA HIS A 262 -35.95 6.54 -3.28
C HIS A 262 -35.31 7.65 -2.44
N SER A 263 -34.06 7.41 -2.10
CA SER A 263 -33.15 8.39 -1.51
C SER A 263 -32.02 8.71 -2.49
N PHE A 264 -31.86 9.97 -2.83
CA PHE A 264 -30.78 10.49 -3.67
C PHE A 264 -29.78 11.23 -2.79
N GLY A 265 -28.50 10.99 -3.00
CA GLY A 265 -27.41 11.68 -2.31
C GLY A 265 -26.12 11.62 -3.11
N PHE A 266 -25.08 12.31 -2.62
CA PHE A 266 -23.75 12.31 -3.29
C PHE A 266 -23.05 10.95 -3.22
N GLY A 267 -23.48 10.04 -2.34
CA GLY A 267 -22.98 8.67 -2.27
C GLY A 267 -23.66 7.67 -3.20
N GLY A 268 -24.79 8.05 -3.82
CA GLY A 268 -25.55 7.20 -4.71
C GLY A 268 -27.06 7.39 -4.62
N VAL A 269 -27.77 6.50 -5.30
CA VAL A 269 -29.23 6.44 -5.34
C VAL A 269 -29.67 5.07 -4.80
N HIS A 270 -30.58 5.09 -3.84
CA HIS A 270 -31.13 3.88 -3.22
C HIS A 270 -32.66 3.91 -3.33
N GLY A 271 -33.25 2.78 -3.66
CA GLY A 271 -34.71 2.67 -3.71
C GLY A 271 -35.15 1.27 -3.30
N ALA A 272 -36.14 1.23 -2.39
CA ALA A 272 -36.72 -0.03 -1.95
C ALA A 272 -38.17 0.18 -1.48
N THR A 273 -38.99 -0.86 -1.56
CA THR A 273 -40.30 -0.89 -0.92
C THR A 273 -40.16 -1.09 0.58
N ALA A 274 -40.98 -0.41 1.37
CA ALA A 274 -40.97 -0.55 2.83
C ALA A 274 -41.40 -1.95 3.32
N THR A 275 -42.14 -2.68 2.50
CA THR A 275 -42.61 -4.04 2.79
C THR A 275 -42.14 -5.01 1.70
N PRO A 276 -41.74 -6.23 2.06
CA PRO A 276 -41.41 -7.26 1.07
C PRO A 276 -42.58 -7.50 0.11
N ILE A 277 -42.33 -7.53 -1.17
CA ILE A 277 -43.32 -7.92 -2.18
C ILE A 277 -43.10 -9.39 -2.50
N HIS A 278 -44.08 -10.23 -2.22
CA HIS A 278 -44.08 -11.62 -2.62
C HIS A 278 -45.09 -11.81 -3.76
N LYS A 279 -44.57 -12.29 -4.94
CA LYS A 279 -45.43 -12.62 -6.09
C LYS A 279 -45.16 -14.04 -6.53
N THR A 280 -46.16 -14.73 -6.99
CA THR A 280 -46.06 -16.01 -7.67
C THR A 280 -45.66 -15.79 -9.14
N GLY A 281 -44.79 -16.65 -9.69
CA GLY A 281 -44.34 -16.57 -11.08
C GLY A 281 -42.82 -16.57 -11.19
N GLN A 282 -42.32 -16.17 -12.34
CA GLN A 282 -40.87 -16.04 -12.57
C GLN A 282 -40.36 -14.69 -12.10
N LEU A 283 -39.27 -14.71 -11.32
CA LEU A 283 -38.54 -13.53 -10.95
C LEU A 283 -37.28 -13.40 -11.83
N LEU A 284 -37.21 -12.34 -12.63
CA LEU A 284 -36.03 -12.02 -13.41
C LEU A 284 -35.18 -11.05 -12.67
N HIS A 285 -33.99 -11.51 -12.26
CA HIS A 285 -32.94 -10.65 -11.71
C HIS A 285 -31.96 -10.22 -12.82
N VAL A 286 -31.85 -8.92 -13.07
CA VAL A 286 -30.97 -8.36 -14.08
C VAL A 286 -29.96 -7.46 -13.42
N ASP A 287 -28.67 -7.71 -13.65
CA ASP A 287 -27.58 -6.91 -13.17
C ASP A 287 -26.64 -6.50 -14.30
N VAL A 288 -26.06 -5.30 -14.19
CA VAL A 288 -25.09 -4.80 -15.19
C VAL A 288 -23.69 -5.26 -14.79
N ASN A 289 -23.09 -6.08 -15.65
CA ASN A 289 -21.74 -6.57 -15.41
C ASN A 289 -20.73 -5.42 -15.33
N ASN A 290 -20.05 -5.32 -14.16
CA ASN A 290 -19.09 -4.25 -13.87
C ASN A 290 -19.68 -2.84 -14.11
N TYR A 291 -20.85 -2.55 -13.56
CA TYR A 291 -21.66 -1.36 -13.84
C TYR A 291 -20.85 -0.06 -13.81
N TYR A 292 -20.18 0.26 -12.70
CA TYR A 292 -19.43 1.52 -12.55
C TYR A 292 -18.27 1.63 -13.57
N PRO A 293 -17.36 0.66 -13.70
CA PRO A 293 -16.32 0.74 -14.70
C PRO A 293 -16.83 0.87 -16.13
N SER A 294 -17.86 0.11 -16.48
CA SER A 294 -18.46 0.16 -17.82
C SER A 294 -19.05 1.52 -18.13
N MET A 295 -19.76 2.11 -17.18
CA MET A 295 -20.34 3.45 -17.29
C MET A 295 -19.27 4.54 -17.40
N LEU A 296 -18.23 4.49 -16.56
CA LEU A 296 -17.13 5.45 -16.58
C LEU A 296 -16.41 5.45 -17.94
N ILE A 297 -16.21 4.26 -18.52
CA ILE A 297 -15.56 4.11 -19.83
C ILE A 297 -16.49 4.56 -20.96
N ALA A 298 -17.74 4.07 -20.98
CA ALA A 298 -18.68 4.34 -22.05
C ALA A 298 -19.02 5.83 -22.21
N TRP A 299 -19.02 6.58 -21.11
CA TRP A 299 -19.37 7.99 -21.11
C TRP A 299 -18.18 8.93 -20.90
N GLY A 300 -16.94 8.39 -20.85
CA GLY A 300 -15.75 9.19 -20.66
C GLY A 300 -15.68 9.88 -19.29
N LEU A 301 -16.30 9.28 -18.27
CA LEU A 301 -16.37 9.82 -16.90
C LEU A 301 -15.22 9.33 -16.02
N VAL A 302 -14.10 8.92 -16.60
CA VAL A 302 -12.93 8.54 -15.84
C VAL A 302 -12.49 9.71 -14.97
N THR A 303 -12.14 9.41 -13.73
CA THR A 303 -11.87 10.44 -12.73
C THR A 303 -10.76 11.38 -13.17
N ARG A 304 -10.76 12.59 -12.62
CA ARG A 304 -9.73 13.61 -12.86
C ARG A 304 -8.31 13.16 -12.50
N ALA A 305 -8.17 12.12 -11.66
CA ALA A 305 -6.88 11.61 -11.22
C ALA A 305 -6.29 10.56 -12.17
N ALA A 306 -7.11 9.76 -12.85
CA ALA A 306 -6.68 8.69 -13.75
C ALA A 306 -6.68 9.15 -15.22
N THR A 307 -5.88 8.50 -16.07
CA THR A 307 -5.92 8.78 -17.51
C THR A 307 -7.02 7.98 -18.20
N ASN A 308 -7.56 8.51 -19.30
CA ASN A 308 -8.57 7.86 -20.11
C ASN A 308 -8.05 6.59 -20.83
N ASP A 309 -6.73 6.45 -20.97
CA ASP A 309 -6.13 5.27 -21.62
C ASP A 309 -5.86 4.15 -20.62
N ASN A 310 -5.33 4.49 -19.46
CA ASN A 310 -4.92 3.50 -18.45
C ASN A 310 -6.13 2.86 -17.75
N TYR A 311 -7.20 3.58 -17.53
CA TYR A 311 -8.38 3.02 -16.86
C TYR A 311 -9.05 1.88 -17.68
N PRO A 312 -9.33 2.05 -18.99
CA PRO A 312 -9.78 0.95 -19.84
C PRO A 312 -8.77 -0.21 -19.93
N LEU A 313 -7.46 0.08 -19.95
CA LEU A 313 -6.42 -0.95 -19.93
C LEU A 313 -6.55 -1.85 -18.70
N VAL A 314 -6.64 -1.26 -17.51
CA VAL A 314 -6.81 -2.01 -16.25
C VAL A 314 -8.11 -2.81 -16.26
N TYR A 315 -9.21 -2.21 -16.70
CA TYR A 315 -10.51 -2.88 -16.80
C TYR A 315 -10.45 -4.11 -17.71
N ASN A 316 -9.90 -3.96 -18.91
CA ASN A 316 -9.81 -5.04 -19.89
C ASN A 316 -8.86 -6.15 -19.44
N THR A 317 -7.73 -5.79 -18.84
CA THR A 317 -6.78 -6.76 -18.28
C THR A 317 -7.43 -7.59 -17.18
N ARG A 318 -8.12 -6.94 -16.23
CA ARG A 318 -8.87 -7.64 -15.17
C ARG A 318 -9.95 -8.57 -15.73
N LYS A 319 -10.70 -8.11 -16.74
CA LYS A 319 -11.74 -8.92 -17.39
C LYS A 319 -11.15 -10.17 -18.02
N ALA A 320 -10.08 -10.04 -18.79
CA ALA A 320 -9.38 -11.16 -19.41
C ALA A 320 -8.81 -12.16 -18.40
N MET A 321 -8.24 -11.68 -17.29
CA MET A 321 -7.74 -12.54 -16.20
C MET A 321 -8.89 -13.32 -15.54
N LYS A 322 -10.04 -12.67 -15.27
CA LYS A 322 -11.22 -13.32 -14.69
C LYS A 322 -11.79 -14.41 -15.61
N GLU A 323 -11.86 -14.15 -16.91
CA GLU A 323 -12.31 -15.12 -17.90
C GLU A 323 -11.39 -16.35 -17.95
N LYS A 324 -10.06 -16.15 -17.92
CA LYS A 324 -9.07 -17.25 -17.83
C LYS A 324 -9.23 -18.06 -16.54
N GLN A 325 -9.45 -17.40 -15.40
CA GLN A 325 -9.66 -18.07 -14.12
C GLN A 325 -10.93 -18.92 -14.11
N ILE A 326 -12.01 -18.45 -14.73
CA ILE A 326 -13.26 -19.21 -14.85
C ILE A 326 -13.08 -20.41 -15.79
N ALA A 327 -12.35 -20.25 -16.89
CA ALA A 327 -12.08 -21.33 -17.83
C ALA A 327 -11.13 -22.40 -17.27
N ALA A 328 -10.35 -22.08 -16.23
CA ALA A 328 -9.42 -23.00 -15.57
C ALA A 328 -10.05 -23.79 -14.40
N LYS A 329 -11.27 -23.44 -13.99
CA LYS A 329 -12.08 -24.15 -12.97
C LYS A 329 -13.03 -25.13 -13.63
#